data_7b0d89192139cf1e780cbe67cb88b76d
#
_entry.id   7b0d89192139cf1e780cbe67cb88b76d
#
_cell.length_a   1.000
_cell.length_b   1.000
_cell.length_c   1.000
_cell.angle_alpha   90.00
_cell.angle_beta   90.00
_cell.angle_gamma   90.00
#
_symmetry.space_group_name_H-M   'P 1'
#
loop_
_entity.id
_entity.type
_entity.pdbx_description
1 polymer ?
#
loop_
_entity_poly.entity_id
_entity_poly.type
_entity_poly.pdbx_seq_one_letter_code
_entity_poly.pdbx_strand_id
1 'polypeptide(L)'
;MTKNNLKVVKSAKDKELENKEKNKALDAAISQITDTFGKGSVMKLGEQKAMDIESVSTGSLSLDLALGIGGLPKGRIIEIYGPESSGKTTLALQVVAEAQKAGGICGFVDAEHALDPVYAKKLGVNTEELLISQPDTGEQALEIADTLIKSGSLSVLVVDSVAALTPKAELEGEMGDHHVGLQSRLMSQALRKLTGSISKSNTMVIFINQIRMKIGVMFGNPETTSGGNALKFYSSVRMDIRRIGAIKE
;
A
#
# COMPACT_ATOMS: atom_id res chain seq x y z
N MET A 1 48.06 20.16 -37.81
CA MET A 1 47.86 21.22 -36.83
C MET A 1 46.82 20.78 -35.80
N THR A 2 47.29 20.26 -34.70
CA THR A 2 46.45 19.71 -33.62
C THR A 2 46.09 20.84 -32.67
N LYS A 3 44.79 21.20 -32.59
CA LYS A 3 44.30 22.19 -31.64
C LYS A 3 44.25 21.53 -30.22
N ASN A 4 45.19 21.93 -29.36
CA ASN A 4 45.14 21.66 -27.93
C ASN A 4 43.99 22.42 -27.30
N ASN A 5 42.91 21.74 -26.92
CA ASN A 5 41.87 22.28 -26.04
C ASN A 5 42.37 22.31 -24.61
N LEU A 6 42.97 23.42 -24.18
CA LEU A 6 43.26 23.68 -22.77
C LEU A 6 41.94 23.83 -22.00
N LYS A 7 41.57 22.83 -21.20
CA LYS A 7 40.50 22.97 -20.19
C LYS A 7 40.98 23.95 -19.13
N VAL A 8 40.39 25.14 -19.10
CA VAL A 8 40.61 26.14 -18.04
C VAL A 8 40.10 25.51 -16.73
N VAL A 9 41.00 25.19 -15.82
CA VAL A 9 40.64 24.72 -14.46
C VAL A 9 40.20 25.96 -13.68
N LYS A 10 38.90 26.10 -13.43
CA LYS A 10 38.34 27.21 -12.64
C LYS A 10 38.99 27.26 -11.27
N SER A 11 39.35 28.44 -10.79
CA SER A 11 39.93 28.63 -9.49
C SER A 11 38.93 28.25 -8.35
N ALA A 12 39.45 27.97 -7.14
CA ALA A 12 38.56 27.67 -6.01
C ALA A 12 37.55 28.81 -5.72
N LYS A 13 38.00 30.06 -5.90
CA LYS A 13 37.15 31.26 -5.75
C LYS A 13 36.04 31.34 -6.78
N ASP A 14 36.31 30.95 -8.03
CA ASP A 14 35.29 30.98 -9.10
C ASP A 14 34.21 29.91 -8.84
N LYS A 15 34.60 28.75 -8.32
CA LYS A 15 33.66 27.69 -7.92
C LYS A 15 32.77 28.11 -6.73
N GLU A 16 33.35 28.84 -5.78
CA GLU A 16 32.62 29.34 -4.61
C GLU A 16 31.62 30.43 -4.98
N LEU A 17 31.98 31.32 -5.93
CA LEU A 17 31.07 32.34 -6.45
C LEU A 17 29.91 31.71 -7.25
N GLU A 18 30.23 30.75 -8.12
CA GLU A 18 29.24 30.02 -8.92
C GLU A 18 28.26 29.22 -8.00
N ASN A 19 28.75 28.66 -6.90
CA ASN A 19 27.89 27.98 -5.92
C ASN A 19 27.00 28.94 -5.14
N LYS A 20 27.48 30.15 -4.80
CA LYS A 20 26.63 31.17 -4.16
C LYS A 20 25.52 31.67 -5.08
N GLU A 21 25.81 31.86 -6.37
CA GLU A 21 24.80 32.24 -7.36
C GLU A 21 23.75 31.14 -7.57
N LYS A 22 24.18 29.88 -7.66
CA LYS A 22 23.29 28.73 -7.74
C LYS A 22 22.38 28.60 -6.52
N ASN A 23 22.90 28.79 -5.32
CA ASN A 23 22.12 28.75 -4.09
C ASN A 23 21.08 29.89 -4.05
N LYS A 24 21.44 31.12 -4.46
CA LYS A 24 20.47 32.21 -4.54
C LYS A 24 19.35 31.94 -5.54
N ALA A 25 19.68 31.36 -6.71
CA ALA A 25 18.68 31.00 -7.72
C ALA A 25 17.76 29.86 -7.19
N LEU A 26 18.32 28.90 -6.45
CA LEU A 26 17.55 27.83 -5.83
C LEU A 26 16.59 28.37 -4.74
N ASP A 27 17.08 29.25 -3.87
CA ASP A 27 16.26 29.85 -2.81
C ASP A 27 15.10 30.70 -3.41
N ALA A 28 15.35 31.43 -4.50
CA ALA A 28 14.32 32.16 -5.22
C ALA A 28 13.26 31.20 -5.83
N ALA A 29 13.70 30.07 -6.42
CA ALA A 29 12.79 29.08 -6.97
C ALA A 29 11.95 28.41 -5.87
N ILE A 30 12.54 28.08 -4.71
CA ILE A 30 11.83 27.53 -3.55
C ILE A 30 10.78 28.53 -3.04
N SER A 31 11.12 29.82 -2.94
CA SER A 31 10.17 30.87 -2.55
C SER A 31 9.00 30.93 -3.52
N GLN A 32 9.25 30.95 -4.82
CA GLN A 32 8.20 30.99 -5.84
C GLN A 32 7.28 29.76 -5.78
N ILE A 33 7.85 28.57 -5.56
CA ILE A 33 7.05 27.33 -5.38
C ILE A 33 6.20 27.42 -4.12
N THR A 34 6.77 27.92 -3.02
CA THR A 34 6.06 28.09 -1.75
C THR A 34 4.91 29.08 -1.87
N ASP A 35 5.09 30.17 -2.60
CA ASP A 35 4.05 31.19 -2.84
C ASP A 35 2.92 30.65 -3.74
N THR A 36 3.27 29.80 -4.72
CA THR A 36 2.30 29.25 -5.68
C THR A 36 1.54 28.04 -5.14
N PHE A 37 2.23 27.14 -4.46
CA PHE A 37 1.70 25.82 -4.05
C PHE A 37 1.54 25.65 -2.52
N GLY A 38 1.94 26.66 -1.74
CA GLY A 38 1.84 26.65 -0.29
C GLY A 38 3.11 26.14 0.41
N LYS A 39 3.19 26.43 1.73
CA LYS A 39 4.30 26.00 2.59
C LYS A 39 4.38 24.48 2.65
N GLY A 40 5.59 23.92 2.48
CA GLY A 40 5.83 22.47 2.52
C GLY A 40 5.80 21.79 1.15
N SER A 41 5.52 22.52 0.06
CA SER A 41 5.56 21.95 -1.30
C SER A 41 6.96 21.51 -1.73
N VAL A 42 8.00 22.15 -1.18
CA VAL A 42 9.42 21.77 -1.33
C VAL A 42 10.09 21.92 0.03
N MET A 43 10.85 20.90 0.45
CA MET A 43 11.62 20.94 1.68
C MET A 43 12.88 20.07 1.55
N LYS A 44 13.90 20.37 2.33
CA LYS A 44 15.09 19.52 2.40
C LYS A 44 14.79 18.32 3.30
N LEU A 45 15.12 17.12 2.86
CA LEU A 45 14.83 15.89 3.60
C LEU A 45 15.45 15.89 5.01
N GLY A 46 16.60 16.51 5.20
CA GLY A 46 17.27 16.64 6.51
C GLY A 46 16.64 17.67 7.45
N GLU A 47 15.74 18.54 6.97
CA GLU A 47 14.98 19.48 7.80
C GLU A 47 13.71 18.86 8.39
N GLN A 48 13.23 17.76 7.83
CA GLN A 48 12.23 16.93 8.50
C GLN A 48 12.94 16.19 9.65
N LYS A 49 12.47 16.40 10.89
CA LYS A 49 12.70 15.42 11.95
C LYS A 49 12.37 14.07 11.37
N ALA A 50 13.24 13.05 11.59
CA ALA A 50 12.96 11.68 11.20
C ALA A 50 11.48 11.42 11.54
N MET A 51 10.64 11.23 10.52
CA MET A 51 9.22 11.03 10.76
C MET A 51 9.12 9.73 11.53
N ASP A 52 8.77 9.82 12.82
CA ASP A 52 8.34 8.64 13.57
C ASP A 52 7.10 8.11 12.83
N ILE A 53 7.33 7.06 12.04
CA ILE A 53 6.25 6.42 11.29
C ILE A 53 5.42 5.67 12.32
N GLU A 54 4.22 6.14 12.57
CA GLU A 54 3.27 5.42 13.39
C GLU A 54 3.02 4.04 12.81
N SER A 55 3.01 3.03 13.66
CA SER A 55 2.77 1.64 13.25
C SER A 55 1.65 1.01 14.07
N VAL A 56 1.07 -0.04 13.53
CA VAL A 56 0.12 -0.92 14.21
C VAL A 56 0.76 -2.29 14.36
N SER A 57 0.80 -2.82 15.56
CA SER A 57 1.31 -4.18 15.82
C SER A 57 0.58 -5.22 14.98
N THR A 58 1.28 -6.23 14.54
CA THR A 58 0.69 -7.39 13.85
C THR A 58 0.12 -8.42 14.83
N GLY A 59 0.32 -8.22 16.13
CA GLY A 59 0.02 -9.20 17.17
C GLY A 59 1.08 -10.32 17.28
N SER A 60 2.10 -10.29 16.43
CA SER A 60 3.24 -11.22 16.45
C SER A 60 4.53 -10.46 16.75
N LEU A 61 5.08 -10.64 17.95
CA LEU A 61 6.32 -9.96 18.37
C LEU A 61 7.47 -10.18 17.40
N SER A 62 7.64 -11.39 16.88
CA SER A 62 8.73 -11.70 15.95
C SER A 62 8.55 -10.97 14.61
N LEU A 63 7.32 -10.83 14.11
CA LEU A 63 7.04 -10.11 12.89
C LEU A 63 7.22 -8.59 13.10
N ASP A 64 6.75 -8.05 14.22
CA ASP A 64 6.91 -6.63 14.56
C ASP A 64 8.38 -6.22 14.66
N LEU A 65 9.22 -7.09 15.26
CA LEU A 65 10.67 -6.89 15.31
C LEU A 65 11.30 -6.96 13.91
N ALA A 66 10.88 -7.90 13.08
CA ALA A 66 11.38 -8.04 11.71
C ALA A 66 11.02 -6.85 10.81
N LEU A 67 9.87 -6.22 11.04
CA LEU A 67 9.45 -5.00 10.34
C LEU A 67 10.26 -3.76 10.75
N GLY A 68 10.95 -3.79 11.88
CA GLY A 68 11.90 -2.76 12.32
C GLY A 68 11.28 -1.50 12.91
N ILE A 69 9.98 -1.30 12.79
CA ILE A 69 9.23 -0.14 13.31
C ILE A 69 8.16 -0.55 14.34
N GLY A 70 8.21 -1.79 14.82
CA GLY A 70 7.27 -2.30 15.82
C GLY A 70 5.89 -2.66 15.27
N GLY A 71 5.72 -2.83 13.96
CA GLY A 71 4.47 -3.20 13.32
C GLY A 71 4.38 -2.74 11.88
N LEU A 72 3.17 -2.69 11.34
CA LEU A 72 2.87 -2.23 9.98
C LEU A 72 2.68 -0.71 9.95
N PRO A 73 3.26 -0.01 8.95
CA PRO A 73 3.22 1.45 8.89
C PRO A 73 1.81 1.98 8.58
N LYS A 74 1.35 2.98 9.34
CA LYS A 74 0.15 3.76 9.03
C LYS A 74 0.36 4.64 7.79
N GLY A 75 -0.74 5.01 7.14
CA GLY A 75 -0.70 5.85 5.94
C GLY A 75 -0.02 5.17 4.74
N ARG A 76 0.01 3.83 4.71
CA ARG A 76 0.67 3.02 3.69
C ARG A 76 -0.20 1.88 3.20
N ILE A 77 0.14 1.39 2.02
CA ILE A 77 -0.46 0.19 1.43
C ILE A 77 0.40 -1.01 1.80
N ILE A 78 -0.26 -2.05 2.31
CA ILE A 78 0.33 -3.34 2.67
C ILE A 78 -0.30 -4.41 1.79
N GLU A 79 0.50 -5.32 1.25
CA GLU A 79 0.00 -6.52 0.58
C GLU A 79 0.35 -7.77 1.39
N ILE A 80 -0.67 -8.56 1.74
CA ILE A 80 -0.52 -9.89 2.33
C ILE A 80 -0.93 -10.91 1.29
N TYR A 81 -0.01 -11.77 0.84
CA TYR A 81 -0.31 -12.75 -0.20
C TYR A 81 0.22 -14.13 0.16
N GLY A 82 -0.32 -15.14 -0.47
CA GLY A 82 0.07 -16.53 -0.24
C GLY A 82 -0.97 -17.51 -0.76
N PRO A 83 -0.68 -18.83 -0.64
CA PRO A 83 -1.62 -19.89 -0.99
C PRO A 83 -2.92 -19.83 -0.17
N GLU A 84 -3.90 -20.60 -0.58
CA GLU A 84 -5.12 -20.80 0.23
C GLU A 84 -4.79 -21.36 1.61
N SER A 85 -5.60 -21.02 2.60
CA SER A 85 -5.48 -21.52 3.98
C SER A 85 -4.10 -21.27 4.63
N SER A 86 -3.33 -20.28 4.13
CA SER A 86 -2.02 -19.93 4.70
C SER A 86 -2.10 -18.99 5.91
N GLY A 87 -3.28 -18.43 6.22
CA GLY A 87 -3.49 -17.52 7.35
C GLY A 87 -3.49 -16.03 7.00
N LYS A 88 -3.68 -15.66 5.74
CA LYS A 88 -3.73 -14.24 5.28
C LYS A 88 -4.78 -13.43 6.02
N THR A 89 -6.03 -13.88 5.97
CA THR A 89 -7.16 -13.23 6.65
C THR A 89 -6.97 -13.25 8.17
N THR A 90 -6.40 -14.34 8.73
CA THR A 90 -6.07 -14.42 10.16
C THR A 90 -5.12 -13.32 10.59
N LEU A 91 -4.03 -13.10 9.84
CA LEU A 91 -3.08 -12.04 10.13
C LEU A 91 -3.72 -10.65 9.99
N ALA A 92 -4.52 -10.41 8.96
CA ALA A 92 -5.21 -9.13 8.76
C ALA A 92 -6.19 -8.84 9.91
N LEU A 93 -6.96 -9.84 10.36
CA LEU A 93 -7.87 -9.70 11.51
C LEU A 93 -7.11 -9.48 12.82
N GLN A 94 -5.92 -10.07 12.98
CA GLN A 94 -5.07 -9.80 14.14
C GLN A 94 -4.61 -8.34 14.16
N VAL A 95 -4.20 -7.79 13.01
CA VAL A 95 -3.86 -6.36 12.90
C VAL A 95 -5.06 -5.46 13.22
N VAL A 96 -6.26 -5.83 12.73
CA VAL A 96 -7.51 -5.13 13.07
C VAL A 96 -7.75 -5.13 14.58
N ALA A 97 -7.60 -6.29 15.24
CA ALA A 97 -7.76 -6.41 16.68
C ALA A 97 -6.76 -5.53 17.45
N GLU A 98 -5.49 -5.50 17.05
CA GLU A 98 -4.47 -4.64 17.67
C GLU A 98 -4.77 -3.16 17.43
N ALA A 99 -5.23 -2.77 16.24
CA ALA A 99 -5.64 -1.41 15.95
C ALA A 99 -6.83 -0.96 16.81
N GLN A 100 -7.85 -1.81 16.98
CA GLN A 100 -9.01 -1.54 17.83
C GLN A 100 -8.63 -1.43 19.31
N LYS A 101 -7.73 -2.29 19.81
CA LYS A 101 -7.18 -2.17 21.18
C LYS A 101 -6.48 -0.84 21.43
N ALA A 102 -5.88 -0.26 20.40
CA ALA A 102 -5.29 1.08 20.44
C ALA A 102 -6.32 2.22 20.26
N GLY A 103 -7.62 1.91 20.23
CA GLY A 103 -8.70 2.87 20.02
C GLY A 103 -8.94 3.28 18.57
N GLY A 104 -8.37 2.56 17.59
CA GLY A 104 -8.54 2.85 16.18
C GLY A 104 -9.85 2.29 15.61
N ILE A 105 -10.48 3.05 14.73
CA ILE A 105 -11.63 2.59 13.95
C ILE A 105 -11.12 1.77 12.76
N CYS A 106 -11.73 0.61 12.51
CA CYS A 106 -11.33 -0.30 11.46
C CYS A 106 -12.47 -0.63 10.50
N GLY A 107 -12.14 -0.83 9.23
CA GLY A 107 -13.05 -1.27 8.20
C GLY A 107 -12.58 -2.55 7.52
N PHE A 108 -13.52 -3.33 7.01
CA PHE A 108 -13.28 -4.57 6.28
C PHE A 108 -14.18 -4.62 5.04
N VAL A 109 -13.57 -4.65 3.87
CA VAL A 109 -14.24 -4.86 2.59
C VAL A 109 -14.11 -6.33 2.25
N ASP A 110 -15.18 -7.09 2.47
CA ASP A 110 -15.26 -8.53 2.27
C ASP A 110 -15.82 -8.84 0.88
N ALA A 111 -14.95 -8.80 -0.13
CA ALA A 111 -15.33 -9.12 -1.50
C ALA A 111 -15.47 -10.62 -1.77
N GLU A 112 -14.99 -11.48 -0.87
CA GLU A 112 -15.18 -12.94 -0.95
C GLU A 112 -16.47 -13.40 -0.25
N HIS A 113 -17.14 -12.51 0.53
CA HIS A 113 -18.30 -12.84 1.37
C HIS A 113 -18.07 -14.01 2.33
N ALA A 114 -16.85 -14.10 2.85
CA ALA A 114 -16.36 -15.25 3.62
C ALA A 114 -15.92 -14.92 5.04
N LEU A 115 -16.12 -13.69 5.50
CA LEU A 115 -15.74 -13.29 6.86
C LEU A 115 -16.62 -13.99 7.91
N ASP A 116 -16.00 -14.80 8.76
CA ASP A 116 -16.66 -15.41 9.92
C ASP A 116 -16.55 -14.51 11.15
N PRO A 117 -17.67 -13.91 11.64
CA PRO A 117 -17.64 -13.02 12.79
C PRO A 117 -17.30 -13.77 14.10
N VAL A 118 -17.61 -15.06 14.21
CA VAL A 118 -17.27 -15.87 15.40
C VAL A 118 -15.76 -16.08 15.46
N TYR A 119 -15.14 -16.35 14.30
CA TYR A 119 -13.68 -16.47 14.20
C TYR A 119 -12.98 -15.13 14.46
N ALA A 120 -13.47 -14.05 13.87
CA ALA A 120 -12.93 -12.71 14.11
C ALA A 120 -12.95 -12.33 15.59
N LYS A 121 -14.06 -12.60 16.28
CA LYS A 121 -14.21 -12.37 17.72
C LYS A 121 -13.20 -13.20 18.55
N LYS A 122 -12.94 -14.45 18.15
CA LYS A 122 -11.93 -15.30 18.82
C LYS A 122 -10.51 -14.75 18.68
N LEU A 123 -10.22 -14.04 17.58
CA LEU A 123 -8.94 -13.35 17.37
C LEU A 123 -8.84 -12.01 18.12
N GLY A 124 -9.90 -11.61 18.81
CA GLY A 124 -9.93 -10.37 19.59
C GLY A 124 -10.49 -9.15 18.88
N VAL A 125 -11.07 -9.34 17.69
CA VAL A 125 -11.76 -8.26 16.97
C VAL A 125 -13.06 -7.90 17.70
N ASN A 126 -13.28 -6.62 17.96
CA ASN A 126 -14.59 -6.10 18.36
C ASN A 126 -15.48 -6.02 17.12
N THR A 127 -16.33 -7.05 16.95
CA THR A 127 -17.20 -7.17 15.77
C THR A 127 -18.36 -6.18 15.77
N GLU A 128 -18.71 -5.58 16.91
CA GLU A 128 -19.76 -4.57 17.01
C GLU A 128 -19.30 -3.19 16.49
N GLU A 129 -17.99 -2.93 16.51
CA GLU A 129 -17.39 -1.67 16.04
C GLU A 129 -16.68 -1.81 14.68
N LEU A 130 -16.56 -3.04 14.16
CA LEU A 130 -15.94 -3.25 12.86
C LEU A 130 -16.91 -2.85 11.74
N LEU A 131 -16.50 -1.87 10.93
CA LEU A 131 -17.26 -1.51 9.72
C LEU A 131 -17.05 -2.60 8.67
N ILE A 132 -18.12 -3.22 8.20
CA ILE A 132 -18.06 -4.22 7.15
C ILE A 132 -18.81 -3.76 5.90
N SER A 133 -18.24 -4.07 4.73
CA SER A 133 -18.90 -3.88 3.43
C SER A 133 -18.70 -5.12 2.57
N GLN A 134 -19.75 -5.56 1.89
CA GLN A 134 -19.76 -6.71 1.00
C GLN A 134 -20.23 -6.27 -0.39
N PRO A 135 -19.34 -5.68 -1.19
CA PRO A 135 -19.65 -5.15 -2.51
C PRO A 135 -19.80 -6.25 -3.55
N ASP A 136 -20.66 -6.00 -4.54
CA ASP A 136 -20.89 -6.94 -5.65
C ASP A 136 -19.84 -6.81 -6.77
N THR A 137 -19.20 -5.64 -6.92
CA THR A 137 -18.23 -5.37 -7.99
C THR A 137 -16.94 -4.80 -7.45
N GLY A 138 -15.84 -4.98 -8.19
CA GLY A 138 -14.54 -4.42 -7.86
C GLY A 138 -14.54 -2.90 -7.82
N GLU A 139 -15.27 -2.24 -8.74
CA GLU A 139 -15.43 -0.80 -8.76
C GLU A 139 -16.12 -0.30 -7.50
N GLN A 140 -17.22 -0.94 -7.09
CA GLN A 140 -17.96 -0.59 -5.86
C GLN A 140 -17.07 -0.77 -4.62
N ALA A 141 -16.34 -1.87 -4.53
CA ALA A 141 -15.40 -2.14 -3.45
C ALA A 141 -14.37 -1.02 -3.29
N LEU A 142 -13.75 -0.61 -4.40
CA LEU A 142 -12.69 0.39 -4.41
C LEU A 142 -13.22 1.82 -4.19
N GLU A 143 -14.44 2.12 -4.61
CA GLU A 143 -15.10 3.41 -4.32
C GLU A 143 -15.51 3.53 -2.85
N ILE A 144 -16.02 2.46 -2.25
CA ILE A 144 -16.29 2.39 -0.81
C ILE A 144 -15.00 2.58 -0.04
N ALA A 145 -13.93 1.87 -0.42
CA ALA A 145 -12.61 2.02 0.19
C ALA A 145 -12.10 3.48 0.09
N ASP A 146 -12.17 4.11 -1.09
CA ASP A 146 -11.75 5.51 -1.29
C ASP A 146 -12.55 6.48 -0.41
N THR A 147 -13.86 6.28 -0.28
CA THR A 147 -14.74 7.11 0.54
C THR A 147 -14.40 6.99 2.03
N LEU A 148 -14.23 5.75 2.50
CA LEU A 148 -13.85 5.48 3.89
C LEU A 148 -12.47 6.05 4.23
N ILE A 149 -11.47 5.90 3.35
CA ILE A 149 -10.13 6.46 3.53
C ILE A 149 -10.17 7.99 3.59
N LYS A 150 -10.93 8.61 2.69
CA LYS A 150 -11.07 10.08 2.64
C LYS A 150 -11.74 10.69 3.87
N SER A 151 -12.52 9.92 4.60
CA SER A 151 -13.08 10.39 5.88
C SER A 151 -12.01 10.77 6.90
N GLY A 152 -10.80 10.20 6.78
CA GLY A 152 -9.70 10.41 7.72
C GLY A 152 -9.92 9.79 9.09
N SER A 153 -10.99 9.02 9.28
CA SER A 153 -11.35 8.44 10.58
C SER A 153 -10.83 7.03 10.80
N LEU A 154 -10.44 6.33 9.71
CA LEU A 154 -9.98 4.95 9.81
C LEU A 154 -8.51 4.83 10.16
N SER A 155 -8.18 3.95 11.10
CA SER A 155 -6.82 3.49 11.36
C SER A 155 -6.39 2.40 10.38
N VAL A 156 -7.27 1.42 10.15
CA VAL A 156 -7.00 0.27 9.27
C VAL A 156 -8.20 0.00 8.39
N LEU A 157 -7.96 -0.26 7.11
CA LEU A 157 -8.94 -0.80 6.16
C LEU A 157 -8.36 -2.07 5.54
N VAL A 158 -9.09 -3.17 5.63
CA VAL A 158 -8.75 -4.43 4.96
C VAL A 158 -9.62 -4.61 3.72
N VAL A 159 -9.04 -5.10 2.63
CA VAL A 159 -9.73 -5.52 1.40
C VAL A 159 -9.40 -6.99 1.16
N ASP A 160 -10.37 -7.86 1.35
CA ASP A 160 -10.25 -9.32 1.20
C ASP A 160 -11.21 -9.84 0.13
N SER A 161 -10.76 -10.27 -1.00
CA SER A 161 -9.40 -10.24 -1.51
C SER A 161 -9.36 -9.56 -2.90
N VAL A 162 -8.17 -9.14 -3.32
CA VAL A 162 -7.96 -8.58 -4.68
C VAL A 162 -8.45 -9.54 -5.76
N ALA A 163 -8.31 -10.86 -5.54
CA ALA A 163 -8.75 -11.87 -6.51
C ALA A 163 -10.28 -11.84 -6.75
N ALA A 164 -11.06 -11.42 -5.75
CA ALA A 164 -12.51 -11.32 -5.81
C ALA A 164 -13.04 -9.96 -6.33
N LEU A 165 -12.14 -8.98 -6.56
CA LEU A 165 -12.52 -7.70 -7.13
C LEU A 165 -12.80 -7.85 -8.63
N THR A 166 -13.96 -8.40 -8.96
CA THR A 166 -14.39 -8.61 -10.34
C THR A 166 -14.89 -7.31 -10.95
N PRO A 167 -14.34 -6.87 -12.09
CA PRO A 167 -14.84 -5.69 -12.80
C PRO A 167 -16.31 -5.84 -13.21
N LYS A 168 -17.07 -4.77 -13.10
CA LYS A 168 -18.49 -4.75 -13.44
C LYS A 168 -18.75 -5.27 -14.87
N ALA A 169 -17.93 -4.86 -15.84
CA ALA A 169 -18.03 -5.29 -17.22
C ALA A 169 -17.81 -6.81 -17.40
N GLU A 170 -17.08 -7.46 -16.51
CA GLU A 170 -16.90 -8.91 -16.49
C GLU A 170 -18.14 -9.63 -15.93
N LEU A 171 -18.82 -9.02 -14.96
CA LEU A 171 -20.06 -9.57 -14.38
C LEU A 171 -21.26 -9.41 -15.32
N GLU A 172 -21.29 -8.35 -16.12
CA GLU A 172 -22.38 -8.07 -17.09
C GLU A 172 -22.17 -8.80 -18.43
N GLY A 173 -20.98 -9.38 -18.68
CA GLY A 173 -20.66 -10.17 -19.86
C GLY A 173 -21.26 -11.57 -19.83
N GLU A 174 -21.25 -12.24 -20.99
CA GLU A 174 -21.68 -13.63 -21.08
C GLU A 174 -20.60 -14.60 -20.60
N MET A 175 -21.02 -15.79 -20.14
CA MET A 175 -20.09 -16.84 -19.75
C MET A 175 -19.22 -17.26 -20.93
N GLY A 176 -17.90 -17.05 -20.82
CA GLY A 176 -16.92 -17.34 -21.87
C GLY A 176 -16.35 -16.12 -22.57
N ASP A 177 -16.86 -14.91 -22.27
CA ASP A 177 -16.28 -13.68 -22.78
C ASP A 177 -14.85 -13.45 -22.25
N HIS A 178 -13.98 -13.01 -23.14
CA HIS A 178 -12.59 -12.76 -22.81
C HIS A 178 -12.36 -11.31 -22.35
N HIS A 179 -12.32 -11.09 -21.05
CA HIS A 179 -12.06 -9.77 -20.45
C HIS A 179 -10.61 -9.60 -20.03
N VAL A 180 -9.69 -9.66 -20.99
CA VAL A 180 -8.23 -9.62 -20.71
C VAL A 180 -7.81 -8.32 -20.03
N GLY A 181 -7.29 -8.44 -18.80
CA GLY A 181 -6.61 -7.36 -18.11
C GLY A 181 -7.51 -6.29 -17.47
N LEU A 182 -8.83 -6.45 -17.45
CA LEU A 182 -9.75 -5.48 -16.83
C LEU A 182 -9.44 -5.29 -15.35
N GLN A 183 -9.29 -6.37 -14.58
CA GLN A 183 -8.94 -6.30 -13.16
C GLN A 183 -7.60 -5.58 -12.92
N SER A 184 -6.59 -5.83 -13.76
CA SER A 184 -5.30 -5.16 -13.64
C SER A 184 -5.37 -3.66 -13.95
N ARG A 185 -6.24 -3.25 -14.88
CA ARG A 185 -6.50 -1.83 -15.18
C ARG A 185 -7.24 -1.16 -14.03
N LEU A 186 -8.27 -1.81 -13.49
CA LEU A 186 -9.04 -1.35 -12.34
C LEU A 186 -8.12 -1.12 -11.13
N MET A 187 -7.29 -2.11 -10.78
CA MET A 187 -6.33 -1.99 -9.69
C MET A 187 -5.31 -0.87 -9.91
N SER A 188 -4.78 -0.74 -11.12
CA SER A 188 -3.82 0.33 -11.45
C SER A 188 -4.44 1.72 -11.34
N GLN A 189 -5.69 1.88 -11.74
CA GLN A 189 -6.43 3.14 -11.64
C GLN A 189 -6.74 3.47 -10.16
N ALA A 190 -7.26 2.50 -9.42
CA ALA A 190 -7.63 2.65 -8.03
C ALA A 190 -6.42 3.02 -7.16
N LEU A 191 -5.32 2.29 -7.28
CA LEU A 191 -4.12 2.54 -6.46
C LEU A 191 -3.51 3.92 -6.71
N ARG A 192 -3.53 4.42 -7.96
CA ARG A 192 -3.12 5.81 -8.25
C ARG A 192 -3.97 6.83 -7.51
N LYS A 193 -5.29 6.58 -7.42
CA LYS A 193 -6.23 7.47 -6.73
C LYS A 193 -6.09 7.36 -5.21
N LEU A 194 -6.02 6.14 -4.69
CA LEU A 194 -6.00 5.84 -3.25
C LEU A 194 -4.71 6.29 -2.57
N THR A 195 -3.55 6.18 -3.22
CA THR A 195 -2.24 6.47 -2.60
C THR A 195 -2.18 7.85 -1.98
N GLY A 196 -2.69 8.88 -2.68
CA GLY A 196 -2.72 10.24 -2.17
C GLY A 196 -3.67 10.42 -0.96
N SER A 197 -4.81 9.75 -0.99
CA SER A 197 -5.80 9.77 0.11
C SER A 197 -5.27 9.03 1.34
N ILE A 198 -4.66 7.86 1.15
CA ILE A 198 -4.06 7.01 2.18
C ILE A 198 -2.98 7.77 2.96
N SER A 199 -2.07 8.42 2.25
CA SER A 199 -0.98 9.19 2.88
C SER A 199 -1.50 10.38 3.69
N LYS A 200 -2.56 11.06 3.21
CA LYS A 200 -3.15 12.23 3.88
C LYS A 200 -3.99 11.86 5.09
N SER A 201 -4.73 10.75 5.02
CA SER A 201 -5.61 10.27 6.10
C SER A 201 -4.89 9.49 7.18
N ASN A 202 -3.62 9.14 6.96
CA ASN A 202 -2.84 8.24 7.82
C ASN A 202 -3.50 6.85 8.03
N THR A 203 -4.40 6.45 7.11
CA THR A 203 -5.07 5.15 7.13
C THR A 203 -4.12 4.07 6.60
N MET A 204 -3.94 2.96 7.31
CA MET A 204 -3.30 1.77 6.78
C MET A 204 -4.30 1.00 5.91
N VAL A 205 -3.90 0.61 4.69
CA VAL A 205 -4.75 -0.22 3.82
C VAL A 205 -4.05 -1.54 3.55
N ILE A 206 -4.70 -2.64 3.95
CA ILE A 206 -4.23 -4.00 3.76
C ILE A 206 -5.01 -4.64 2.62
N PHE A 207 -4.31 -5.00 1.54
CA PHE A 207 -4.86 -5.82 0.47
C PHE A 207 -4.43 -7.27 0.67
N ILE A 208 -5.40 -8.16 0.82
CA ILE A 208 -5.18 -9.60 0.81
C ILE A 208 -5.19 -10.07 -0.65
N ASN A 209 -4.21 -10.90 -1.02
CA ASN A 209 -4.05 -11.35 -2.40
C ASN A 209 -3.76 -12.85 -2.48
N GLN A 210 -4.13 -13.43 -3.60
CA GLN A 210 -3.93 -14.86 -3.89
C GLN A 210 -2.78 -15.03 -4.89
N ILE A 211 -2.05 -16.13 -4.75
CA ILE A 211 -1.02 -16.52 -5.72
C ILE A 211 -1.70 -17.16 -6.94
N ARG A 212 -1.20 -16.83 -8.11
CA ARG A 212 -1.53 -17.43 -9.40
C ARG A 212 -0.26 -17.88 -10.09
N MET A 213 -0.37 -18.88 -10.92
CA MET A 213 0.76 -19.42 -11.71
C MET A 213 0.71 -18.86 -13.13
N LYS A 214 1.80 -18.27 -13.58
CA LYS A 214 1.96 -17.83 -14.98
C LYS A 214 2.16 -19.05 -15.87
N ILE A 215 1.32 -19.17 -16.89
CA ILE A 215 1.44 -20.22 -17.91
C ILE A 215 2.65 -19.94 -18.81
N GLY A 216 3.42 -20.97 -19.18
CA GLY A 216 4.52 -20.86 -20.13
C GLY A 216 5.85 -20.35 -19.57
N VAL A 217 5.98 -20.18 -18.24
CA VAL A 217 7.27 -19.86 -17.61
C VAL A 217 8.06 -21.14 -17.40
N MET A 218 9.06 -21.40 -18.25
CA MET A 218 9.93 -22.58 -18.15
C MET A 218 11.11 -22.39 -17.19
N PHE A 219 11.53 -21.15 -16.93
CA PHE A 219 12.66 -20.83 -16.05
C PHE A 219 12.27 -19.68 -15.11
N GLY A 220 12.76 -19.73 -13.85
CA GLY A 220 12.47 -18.75 -12.82
C GLY A 220 11.19 -19.05 -12.03
N ASN A 221 10.72 -18.08 -11.23
CA ASN A 221 9.52 -18.26 -10.41
C ASN A 221 8.26 -17.92 -11.21
N PRO A 222 7.36 -18.89 -11.46
CA PRO A 222 6.11 -18.68 -12.18
C PRO A 222 5.04 -17.98 -11.32
N GLU A 223 5.24 -17.87 -10.01
CA GLU A 223 4.25 -17.29 -9.11
C GLU A 223 4.02 -15.80 -9.36
N THR A 224 2.77 -15.40 -9.38
CA THR A 224 2.34 -14.00 -9.45
C THR A 224 1.10 -13.81 -8.58
N THR A 225 0.75 -12.57 -8.29
CA THR A 225 -0.48 -12.23 -7.56
C THR A 225 -1.57 -11.74 -8.51
N SER A 226 -2.86 -11.86 -8.11
CA SER A 226 -4.00 -11.34 -8.86
C SER A 226 -3.97 -9.81 -8.94
N GLY A 227 -4.69 -9.21 -9.90
CA GLY A 227 -4.78 -7.77 -10.07
C GLY A 227 -3.56 -7.11 -10.75
N GLY A 228 -2.68 -7.90 -11.38
CA GLY A 228 -1.52 -7.42 -12.13
C GLY A 228 -0.34 -7.00 -11.23
N ASN A 229 0.47 -6.05 -11.72
CA ASN A 229 1.69 -5.64 -11.02
C ASN A 229 1.53 -4.38 -10.15
N ALA A 230 0.38 -3.72 -10.17
CA ALA A 230 0.23 -2.42 -9.52
C ALA A 230 0.53 -2.46 -8.01
N LEU A 231 -0.03 -3.44 -7.27
CA LEU A 231 0.25 -3.59 -5.84
C LEU A 231 1.73 -3.77 -5.52
N LYS A 232 2.49 -4.44 -6.38
CA LYS A 232 3.94 -4.63 -6.19
C LYS A 232 4.72 -3.30 -6.15
N PHE A 233 4.21 -2.28 -6.85
CA PHE A 233 4.84 -0.95 -6.88
C PHE A 233 4.30 0.00 -5.82
N TYR A 234 3.02 -0.13 -5.46
CA TYR A 234 2.37 0.78 -4.53
C TYR A 234 2.49 0.33 -3.06
N SER A 235 2.71 -0.95 -2.79
CA SER A 235 2.85 -1.47 -1.43
C SER A 235 4.19 -1.07 -0.82
N SER A 236 4.14 -0.52 0.40
CA SER A 236 5.32 -0.24 1.22
C SER A 236 5.85 -1.51 1.89
N VAL A 237 4.95 -2.44 2.23
CA VAL A 237 5.28 -3.75 2.81
C VAL A 237 4.52 -4.82 2.03
N ARG A 238 5.21 -5.91 1.73
CA ARG A 238 4.64 -7.10 1.10
C ARG A 238 5.03 -8.32 1.92
N MET A 239 4.05 -9.08 2.37
CA MET A 239 4.24 -10.26 3.20
C MET A 239 3.78 -11.51 2.46
N ASP A 240 4.69 -12.43 2.25
CA ASP A 240 4.42 -13.77 1.71
C ASP A 240 4.16 -14.73 2.89
N ILE A 241 2.92 -15.18 3.02
CA ILE A 241 2.51 -16.09 4.08
C ILE A 241 2.43 -17.52 3.53
N ARG A 242 3.19 -18.44 4.16
CA ARG A 242 3.23 -19.84 3.76
C ARG A 242 3.13 -20.77 4.96
N ARG A 243 2.40 -21.85 4.77
CA ARG A 243 2.34 -22.94 5.76
C ARG A 243 3.65 -23.71 5.74
N ILE A 244 4.32 -23.81 6.88
CA ILE A 244 5.60 -24.53 7.03
C ILE A 244 5.41 -25.90 7.68
N GLY A 245 4.23 -26.20 8.24
CA GLY A 245 3.95 -27.47 8.88
C GLY A 245 2.51 -27.56 9.39
N ALA A 246 2.19 -28.66 10.04
CA ALA A 246 0.94 -28.89 10.77
C ALA A 246 1.25 -29.48 12.13
N ILE A 247 0.55 -29.02 13.15
CA ILE A 247 0.47 -29.71 14.45
C ILE A 247 -0.49 -30.88 14.26
N LYS A 248 0.00 -32.07 14.48
CA LYS A 248 -0.82 -33.31 14.48
C LYS A 248 -1.04 -33.70 15.94
N GLU A 249 -2.28 -33.87 16.32
CA GLU A 249 -2.68 -34.53 17.56
C GLU A 249 -2.56 -36.05 17.40
#